data_d8d4d81e13ee6cdc64b36827e0ab06b7
#
_entry.id   d8d4d81e13ee6cdc64b36827e0ab06b7
#
_cell.length_a   1.000
_cell.length_b   1.000
_cell.length_c   1.000
_cell.angle_alpha   90.00
_cell.angle_beta   90.00
_cell.angle_gamma   90.00
#
_symmetry.space_group_name_H-M   'P 1'
#
loop_
_entity.id
_entity.type
_entity.pdbx_description
1 polymer ?
#
loop_
_entity_poly.entity_id
_entity_poly.type
_entity_poly.pdbx_seq_one_letter_code
_entity_poly.pdbx_strand_id
1 'polypeptide(L)'
;MALEEELDEERVEEAKRMWNGVPLSFDQEKMIKWYTEERGGARGGADVFYLMFGITYNCQLKCPHCCVGNYENEPPRELTTDEIKDVLDQSAKAFVINFFGGEPTLRQDLMELIKYASERSIYVFVDSNGIKITKDYAKQLKDNGLEMLYVSIDSPHPEEHDRLRGMKGLFDIATQGIKIALEAGLRCELSTYVTKETLANGDFEKVIQLARDLRATGVRYTLPTPTGRWLNNPEVMLTREEERKLRKIAKFPFVCRDFYFQNQSSSQCAGMSGHAYFYISPYGDVMPCCFIPLTFGNIREEPLKTIIERMWGHHMFSEDWVNKECPMLNKGFRERYIHTIPGGTKLPFRMC
;
A
#
# COMPACT_ATOMS: atom_id res chain seq x y z
N MET A 1 20.34 -34.88 6.04
CA MET A 1 19.35 -34.80 7.10
C MET A 1 19.78 -33.81 8.17
N ALA A 2 20.84 -34.01 8.96
CA ALA A 2 21.21 -33.10 10.05
C ALA A 2 21.56 -31.66 9.57
N LEU A 3 22.20 -31.49 8.41
CA LEU A 3 22.53 -30.18 7.85
C LEU A 3 21.31 -29.42 7.28
N GLU A 4 20.27 -30.13 6.85
CA GLU A 4 19.02 -29.52 6.38
C GLU A 4 18.13 -29.07 7.55
N GLU A 5 18.12 -29.82 8.66
CA GLU A 5 17.41 -29.44 9.88
C GLU A 5 18.08 -28.23 10.58
N GLU A 6 19.43 -28.17 10.62
CA GLU A 6 20.15 -27.02 11.20
C GLU A 6 19.99 -25.72 10.38
N LEU A 7 19.97 -25.83 9.04
CA LEU A 7 19.72 -24.71 8.14
C LEU A 7 18.28 -24.19 8.26
N ASP A 8 17.33 -25.04 8.60
CA ASP A 8 15.93 -24.69 8.76
C ASP A 8 15.69 -23.94 10.09
N GLU A 9 16.34 -24.35 11.18
CA GLU A 9 16.29 -23.67 12.48
C GLU A 9 16.92 -22.27 12.43
N GLU A 10 18.05 -22.11 11.76
CA GLU A 10 18.72 -20.81 11.59
C GLU A 10 17.85 -19.83 10.77
N ARG A 11 17.20 -20.31 9.72
CA ARG A 11 16.25 -19.53 8.92
C ARG A 11 15.01 -19.14 9.72
N VAL A 12 14.47 -20.03 10.52
CA VAL A 12 13.33 -19.74 11.40
C VAL A 12 13.71 -18.66 12.42
N GLU A 13 14.89 -18.73 13.02
CA GLU A 13 15.34 -17.71 13.97
C GLU A 13 15.70 -16.38 13.28
N GLU A 14 16.21 -16.41 12.06
CA GLU A 14 16.41 -15.21 11.24
C GLU A 14 15.05 -14.57 10.90
N ALA A 15 14.08 -15.37 10.45
CA ALA A 15 12.72 -14.90 10.19
C ALA A 15 12.09 -14.29 11.45
N LYS A 16 12.16 -14.95 12.60
CA LYS A 16 11.66 -14.41 13.87
C LYS A 16 12.33 -13.08 14.24
N ARG A 17 13.62 -12.94 14.00
CA ARG A 17 14.35 -11.68 14.26
C ARG A 17 13.95 -10.57 13.29
N MET A 18 13.79 -10.89 12.00
CA MET A 18 13.34 -9.94 10.98
C MET A 18 11.91 -9.45 11.25
N TRP A 19 11.06 -10.34 11.75
CA TRP A 19 9.63 -10.07 11.92
C TRP A 19 9.24 -9.78 13.38
N ASN A 20 10.22 -9.60 14.25
CA ASN A 20 9.95 -9.15 15.61
C ASN A 20 9.36 -7.74 15.57
N GLY A 21 8.06 -7.66 15.80
CA GLY A 21 7.33 -6.39 15.76
C GLY A 21 6.54 -6.15 14.45
N VAL A 22 6.00 -7.19 13.82
CA VAL A 22 5.04 -7.03 12.72
C VAL A 22 3.68 -6.51 13.19
N PRO A 23 2.95 -5.79 12.30
CA PRO A 23 1.58 -5.37 12.56
C PRO A 23 0.66 -6.56 12.89
N LEU A 24 -0.43 -6.29 13.63
CA LEU A 24 -1.48 -7.29 13.91
C LEU A 24 -2.16 -7.82 12.65
N SER A 25 -2.01 -7.10 11.53
CA SER A 25 -2.46 -7.53 10.19
C SER A 25 -1.73 -8.75 9.65
N PHE A 26 -0.59 -9.15 10.24
CA PHE A 26 0.21 -10.28 9.77
C PHE A 26 0.23 -11.43 10.76
N ASP A 27 0.14 -12.63 10.23
CA ASP A 27 0.31 -13.88 10.98
C ASP A 27 1.78 -14.28 10.95
N GLN A 28 2.38 -14.35 12.12
CA GLN A 28 3.80 -14.66 12.27
C GLN A 28 4.18 -16.06 11.77
N GLU A 29 3.32 -17.05 11.96
CA GLU A 29 3.58 -18.41 11.49
C GLU A 29 3.56 -18.49 9.97
N LYS A 30 2.57 -17.86 9.31
CA LYS A 30 2.53 -17.76 7.85
C LYS A 30 3.77 -17.04 7.30
N MET A 31 4.24 -16.00 7.98
CA MET A 31 5.43 -15.23 7.57
C MET A 31 6.70 -16.08 7.66
N ILE A 32 6.88 -16.81 8.76
CA ILE A 32 8.00 -17.71 8.96
C ILE A 32 8.00 -18.79 7.88
N LYS A 33 6.84 -19.43 7.67
CA LYS A 33 6.66 -20.45 6.64
C LYS A 33 7.04 -19.95 5.24
N TRP A 34 6.54 -18.80 4.84
CA TRP A 34 6.88 -18.21 3.54
C TRP A 34 8.39 -17.97 3.40
N TYR A 35 9.02 -17.41 4.44
CA TYR A 35 10.45 -17.13 4.43
C TYR A 35 11.30 -18.39 4.33
N THR A 36 10.94 -19.42 5.07
CA THR A 36 11.71 -20.67 5.13
C THR A 36 11.46 -21.60 3.96
N GLU A 37 10.19 -21.76 3.55
CA GLU A 37 9.81 -22.77 2.56
C GLU A 37 9.75 -22.23 1.14
N GLU A 38 9.22 -21.01 0.94
CA GLU A 38 8.91 -20.51 -0.39
C GLU A 38 9.98 -19.60 -0.96
N ARG A 39 10.64 -18.80 -0.13
CA ARG A 39 11.68 -17.89 -0.59
C ARG A 39 13.04 -18.56 -0.85
N GLY A 40 13.23 -19.80 -0.46
CA GLY A 40 14.44 -20.57 -0.75
C GLY A 40 15.75 -20.00 -0.16
N GLY A 41 15.65 -19.06 0.79
CA GLY A 41 16.83 -18.41 1.39
C GLY A 41 17.62 -17.49 0.47
N ALA A 42 17.09 -17.13 -0.69
CA ALA A 42 17.83 -16.34 -1.68
C ALA A 42 17.87 -14.85 -1.30
N ARG A 43 19.03 -14.40 -0.85
CA ARG A 43 19.43 -13.00 -1.01
C ARG A 43 19.69 -12.77 -2.50
N GLY A 44 18.82 -12.04 -3.19
CA GLY A 44 19.10 -11.54 -4.55
C GLY A 44 18.40 -12.23 -5.70
N GLY A 45 17.11 -12.50 -5.60
CA GLY A 45 16.23 -12.77 -6.74
C GLY A 45 15.16 -11.70 -6.86
N ALA A 46 14.50 -11.58 -8.01
CA ALA A 46 13.35 -10.70 -8.23
C ALA A 46 12.10 -11.13 -7.44
N ASP A 47 12.28 -11.60 -6.21
CA ASP A 47 11.19 -12.05 -5.34
C ASP A 47 10.45 -10.83 -4.82
N VAL A 48 9.26 -10.64 -5.35
CA VAL A 48 8.35 -9.56 -4.99
C VAL A 48 7.87 -9.79 -3.56
N PHE A 49 8.30 -8.95 -2.63
CA PHE A 49 7.78 -9.01 -1.28
C PHE A 49 6.37 -8.41 -1.22
N TYR A 50 6.18 -7.22 -1.78
CA TYR A 50 4.91 -6.51 -1.75
C TYR A 50 4.61 -5.89 -3.13
N LEU A 51 3.58 -6.41 -3.79
CA LEU A 51 3.03 -5.80 -4.99
C LEU A 51 1.81 -4.97 -4.63
N MET A 52 1.91 -3.64 -4.75
CA MET A 52 0.74 -2.79 -4.78
C MET A 52 0.24 -2.69 -6.23
N PHE A 53 -0.95 -3.19 -6.49
CA PHE A 53 -1.50 -3.27 -7.82
C PHE A 53 -2.70 -2.35 -7.97
N GLY A 54 -2.51 -1.23 -8.66
CA GLY A 54 -3.61 -0.38 -9.10
C GLY A 54 -4.37 -1.08 -10.20
N ILE A 55 -5.57 -1.58 -9.91
CA ILE A 55 -6.35 -2.33 -10.89
C ILE A 55 -7.35 -1.46 -11.66
N THR A 56 -7.64 -0.27 -11.16
CA THR A 56 -8.46 0.76 -11.82
C THR A 56 -8.14 2.14 -11.28
N TYR A 57 -8.26 3.19 -12.11
CA TYR A 57 -8.29 4.58 -11.62
C TYR A 57 -9.71 5.15 -11.49
N ASN A 58 -10.73 4.36 -11.86
CA ASN A 58 -12.12 4.76 -11.63
C ASN A 58 -12.41 4.84 -10.12
N CYS A 59 -13.02 5.94 -9.70
CA CYS A 59 -13.43 6.16 -8.31
C CYS A 59 -14.64 7.09 -8.27
N GLN A 60 -15.58 6.84 -7.38
CA GLN A 60 -16.74 7.72 -7.15
C GLN A 60 -16.35 9.01 -6.43
N LEU A 61 -15.16 9.04 -5.80
CA LEU A 61 -14.70 10.12 -4.95
C LEU A 61 -13.63 10.98 -5.62
N LYS A 62 -13.50 12.22 -5.14
CA LYS A 62 -12.50 13.19 -5.62
C LYS A 62 -11.71 13.79 -4.45
N CYS A 63 -11.13 12.93 -3.61
CA CYS A 63 -10.39 13.34 -2.42
C CYS A 63 -9.23 14.29 -2.78
N PRO A 64 -9.04 15.42 -2.07
CA PRO A 64 -7.96 16.37 -2.35
C PRO A 64 -6.55 15.81 -2.09
N HIS A 65 -6.45 14.76 -1.26
CA HIS A 65 -5.20 14.06 -0.90
C HIS A 65 -4.95 12.79 -1.72
N CYS A 66 -5.72 12.55 -2.80
CA CYS A 66 -5.60 11.31 -3.57
C CYS A 66 -4.23 11.19 -4.24
N CYS A 67 -3.46 10.16 -3.88
CA CYS A 67 -2.12 9.93 -4.38
C CYS A 67 -2.06 9.54 -5.87
N VAL A 68 -3.15 9.00 -6.40
CA VAL A 68 -3.28 8.66 -7.84
C VAL A 68 -4.19 9.63 -8.59
N GLY A 69 -4.61 10.71 -7.95
CA GLY A 69 -5.64 11.61 -8.50
C GLY A 69 -5.18 12.52 -9.62
N ASN A 70 -3.92 12.50 -9.98
CA ASN A 70 -3.33 13.19 -11.13
C ASN A 70 -2.87 12.24 -12.25
N TYR A 71 -3.10 10.93 -12.09
CA TYR A 71 -2.94 9.98 -13.18
C TYR A 71 -4.19 10.01 -14.05
N GLU A 72 -4.00 10.11 -15.36
CA GLU A 72 -5.09 10.27 -16.31
C GLU A 72 -5.67 8.92 -16.71
N ASN A 73 -7.00 8.86 -16.80
CA ASN A 73 -7.74 7.75 -17.39
C ASN A 73 -7.79 7.95 -18.91
N GLU A 74 -6.76 7.53 -19.63
CA GLU A 74 -6.71 7.65 -21.08
C GLU A 74 -6.31 6.36 -21.79
N PRO A 75 -6.63 6.22 -23.10
CA PRO A 75 -6.17 5.07 -23.88
C PRO A 75 -4.64 4.88 -23.81
N PRO A 76 -4.15 3.64 -23.81
CA PRO A 76 -4.88 2.40 -23.99
C PRO A 76 -5.76 2.08 -22.76
N ARG A 77 -6.77 1.22 -22.94
CA ARG A 77 -7.65 0.74 -21.86
C ARG A 77 -6.89 0.22 -20.63
N GLU A 78 -7.53 0.23 -19.48
CA GLU A 78 -7.04 -0.48 -18.29
C GLU A 78 -6.75 -1.95 -18.60
N LEU A 79 -5.89 -2.58 -17.82
CA LEU A 79 -5.56 -4.00 -17.95
C LEU A 79 -6.83 -4.87 -17.83
N THR A 80 -6.93 -5.86 -18.72
CA THR A 80 -7.97 -6.89 -18.62
C THR A 80 -7.69 -7.83 -17.45
N THR A 81 -8.68 -8.64 -17.11
CA THR A 81 -8.56 -9.72 -16.13
C THR A 81 -7.37 -10.63 -16.46
N ASP A 82 -7.23 -11.04 -17.74
CA ASP A 82 -6.15 -11.93 -18.17
C ASP A 82 -4.76 -11.25 -18.09
N GLU A 83 -4.65 -9.98 -18.48
CA GLU A 83 -3.41 -9.22 -18.34
C GLU A 83 -3.00 -9.07 -16.86
N ILE A 84 -3.98 -8.85 -15.95
CA ILE A 84 -3.72 -8.81 -14.50
C ILE A 84 -3.27 -10.18 -14.00
N LYS A 85 -3.92 -11.28 -14.44
CA LYS A 85 -3.52 -12.63 -14.06
C LYS A 85 -2.11 -12.98 -14.54
N ASP A 86 -1.73 -12.55 -15.74
CA ASP A 86 -0.36 -12.72 -16.24
C ASP A 86 0.67 -12.03 -15.34
N VAL A 87 0.37 -10.81 -14.89
CA VAL A 87 1.22 -10.11 -13.90
C VAL A 87 1.28 -10.88 -12.58
N LEU A 88 0.16 -11.41 -12.10
CA LEU A 88 0.13 -12.21 -10.87
C LEU A 88 0.95 -13.49 -11.00
N ASP A 89 0.95 -14.12 -12.17
CA ASP A 89 1.80 -15.29 -12.46
C ASP A 89 3.29 -14.93 -12.49
N GLN A 90 3.65 -13.79 -13.08
CA GLN A 90 5.02 -13.25 -13.05
C GLN A 90 5.46 -12.82 -11.64
N SER A 91 4.52 -12.53 -10.76
CA SER A 91 4.72 -12.17 -9.35
C SER A 91 4.44 -13.34 -8.40
N ALA A 92 4.33 -14.57 -8.90
CA ALA A 92 4.06 -15.75 -8.10
C ALA A 92 5.07 -15.86 -6.94
N LYS A 93 4.56 -16.19 -5.74
CA LYS A 93 5.28 -16.16 -4.47
C LYS A 93 5.46 -14.76 -3.84
N ALA A 94 4.76 -13.72 -4.37
CA ALA A 94 4.69 -12.47 -3.63
C ALA A 94 4.20 -12.72 -2.21
N PHE A 95 4.81 -12.06 -1.23
CA PHE A 95 4.33 -12.14 0.15
C PHE A 95 2.97 -11.45 0.30
N VAL A 96 2.84 -10.26 -0.27
CA VAL A 96 1.59 -9.49 -0.28
C VAL A 96 1.26 -9.04 -1.69
N ILE A 97 0.01 -9.24 -2.09
CA ILE A 97 -0.61 -8.57 -3.22
C ILE A 97 -1.71 -7.66 -2.66
N ASN A 98 -1.55 -6.36 -2.86
CA ASN A 98 -2.53 -5.37 -2.43
C ASN A 98 -3.23 -4.74 -3.63
N PHE A 99 -4.51 -5.06 -3.83
CA PHE A 99 -5.32 -4.39 -4.84
C PHE A 99 -5.70 -3.00 -4.39
N PHE A 100 -5.29 -2.04 -5.21
CA PHE A 100 -5.37 -0.61 -4.98
C PHE A 100 -5.85 0.11 -6.23
N GLY A 101 -5.91 1.44 -6.19
CA GLY A 101 -6.18 2.27 -7.36
C GLY A 101 -7.05 3.48 -7.04
N GLY A 102 -8.08 3.70 -7.86
CA GLY A 102 -9.20 4.58 -7.54
C GLY A 102 -10.06 3.93 -6.47
N GLU A 103 -10.99 3.07 -6.90
CA GLU A 103 -11.79 2.22 -6.01
C GLU A 103 -11.86 0.79 -6.58
N PRO A 104 -11.10 -0.15 -6.04
CA PRO A 104 -11.05 -1.52 -6.55
C PRO A 104 -12.40 -2.23 -6.62
N THR A 105 -13.32 -1.92 -5.69
CA THR A 105 -14.65 -2.54 -5.65
C THR A 105 -15.53 -2.15 -6.83
N LEU A 106 -15.13 -1.20 -7.66
CA LEU A 106 -15.82 -0.87 -8.91
C LEU A 106 -15.54 -1.88 -10.03
N ARG A 107 -14.45 -2.64 -9.97
CA ARG A 107 -14.16 -3.69 -10.94
C ARG A 107 -15.09 -4.88 -10.73
N GLN A 108 -15.68 -5.34 -11.83
CA GLN A 108 -16.61 -6.47 -11.78
C GLN A 108 -15.90 -7.81 -11.53
N ASP A 109 -14.64 -7.91 -11.96
CA ASP A 109 -13.79 -9.09 -11.83
C ASP A 109 -12.96 -9.13 -10.54
N LEU A 110 -13.17 -8.20 -9.59
CA LEU A 110 -12.36 -8.13 -8.35
C LEU A 110 -12.37 -9.46 -7.57
N MET A 111 -13.53 -10.13 -7.46
CA MET A 111 -13.61 -11.41 -6.74
C MET A 111 -12.78 -12.50 -7.40
N GLU A 112 -12.79 -12.55 -8.73
CA GLU A 112 -11.98 -13.47 -9.52
C GLU A 112 -10.49 -13.18 -9.34
N LEU A 113 -10.09 -11.90 -9.34
CA LEU A 113 -8.71 -11.47 -9.11
C LEU A 113 -8.22 -11.78 -7.69
N ILE A 114 -9.06 -11.56 -6.66
CA ILE A 114 -8.73 -11.93 -5.27
C ILE A 114 -8.49 -13.42 -5.17
N LYS A 115 -9.39 -14.24 -5.69
CA LYS A 115 -9.24 -15.70 -5.67
C LYS A 115 -7.95 -16.13 -6.38
N TYR A 116 -7.71 -15.61 -7.57
CA TYR A 116 -6.53 -15.92 -8.35
C TYR A 116 -5.22 -15.53 -7.63
N ALA A 117 -5.22 -14.37 -6.97
CA ALA A 117 -4.08 -13.91 -6.18
C ALA A 117 -3.87 -14.74 -4.90
N SER A 118 -4.96 -15.14 -4.21
CA SER A 118 -4.88 -15.92 -2.96
C SER A 118 -4.31 -17.33 -3.16
N GLU A 119 -4.38 -17.85 -4.39
CA GLU A 119 -3.76 -19.12 -4.78
C GLU A 119 -2.25 -19.00 -5.07
N ARG A 120 -1.70 -17.78 -5.15
CA ARG A 120 -0.33 -17.46 -5.61
C ARG A 120 0.49 -16.65 -4.63
N SER A 121 -0.13 -16.04 -3.63
CA SER A 121 0.51 -15.19 -2.63
C SER A 121 0.11 -15.59 -1.23
N ILE A 122 0.86 -15.14 -0.23
CA ILE A 122 0.55 -15.43 1.17
C ILE A 122 -0.61 -14.56 1.66
N TYR A 123 -0.63 -13.29 1.26
CA TYR A 123 -1.66 -12.34 1.66
C TYR A 123 -2.24 -11.57 0.46
N VAL A 124 -3.55 -11.43 0.46
CA VAL A 124 -4.26 -10.55 -0.47
C VAL A 124 -4.98 -9.47 0.32
N PHE A 125 -4.67 -8.23 0.00
CA PHE A 125 -5.24 -7.03 0.62
C PHE A 125 -6.04 -6.21 -0.39
N VAL A 126 -6.99 -5.43 0.10
CA VAL A 126 -7.76 -4.46 -0.70
C VAL A 126 -7.86 -3.15 0.07
N ASP A 127 -7.54 -2.04 -0.59
CA ASP A 127 -7.85 -0.69 -0.13
C ASP A 127 -9.18 -0.21 -0.71
N SER A 128 -10.11 0.24 0.14
CA SER A 128 -11.44 0.66 -0.29
C SER A 128 -11.92 1.92 0.43
N ASN A 129 -12.80 2.66 -0.21
CA ASN A 129 -13.56 3.74 0.43
C ASN A 129 -14.77 3.24 1.24
N GLY A 130 -15.06 1.95 1.22
CA GLY A 130 -16.10 1.30 2.00
C GLY A 130 -17.51 1.35 1.41
N ILE A 131 -17.75 2.07 0.31
CA ILE A 131 -19.11 2.31 -0.24
C ILE A 131 -19.84 1.02 -0.61
N LYS A 132 -19.13 0.04 -1.17
CA LYS A 132 -19.76 -1.20 -1.66
C LYS A 132 -19.74 -2.36 -0.66
N ILE A 133 -19.33 -2.16 0.57
CA ILE A 133 -19.18 -3.24 1.56
C ILE A 133 -20.55 -3.58 2.17
N THR A 134 -21.33 -4.37 1.44
CA THR A 134 -22.56 -5.01 1.95
C THR A 134 -22.27 -6.37 2.56
N LYS A 135 -23.24 -6.99 3.26
CA LYS A 135 -23.06 -8.33 3.87
C LYS A 135 -22.66 -9.38 2.84
N ASP A 136 -23.36 -9.39 1.70
CA ASP A 136 -23.07 -10.34 0.63
C ASP A 136 -21.71 -10.07 -0.01
N TYR A 137 -21.33 -8.81 -0.19
CA TYR A 137 -20.04 -8.43 -0.75
C TYR A 137 -18.89 -8.79 0.18
N ALA A 138 -19.02 -8.49 1.49
CA ALA A 138 -18.02 -8.87 2.50
C ALA A 138 -17.82 -10.39 2.59
N LYS A 139 -18.94 -11.14 2.52
CA LYS A 139 -18.87 -12.60 2.46
C LYS A 139 -18.13 -13.08 1.21
N GLN A 140 -18.43 -12.52 0.03
CA GLN A 140 -17.71 -12.87 -1.19
C GLN A 140 -16.22 -12.55 -1.11
N LEU A 141 -15.82 -11.38 -0.57
CA LEU A 141 -14.42 -11.04 -0.32
C LEU A 141 -13.73 -12.11 0.52
N LYS A 142 -14.35 -12.53 1.64
CA LYS A 142 -13.83 -13.56 2.53
C LYS A 142 -13.72 -14.93 1.85
N ASP A 143 -14.78 -15.36 1.19
CA ASP A 143 -14.87 -16.67 0.54
C ASP A 143 -13.85 -16.81 -0.61
N ASN A 144 -13.45 -15.70 -1.25
CA ASN A 144 -12.42 -15.67 -2.30
C ASN A 144 -10.99 -15.47 -1.77
N GLY A 145 -10.79 -15.44 -0.45
CA GLY A 145 -9.46 -15.46 0.15
C GLY A 145 -8.87 -14.08 0.47
N LEU A 146 -9.70 -13.02 0.57
CA LEU A 146 -9.22 -11.75 1.08
C LEU A 146 -8.82 -11.88 2.55
N GLU A 147 -7.58 -11.51 2.88
CA GLU A 147 -7.06 -11.54 4.25
C GLU A 147 -7.27 -10.21 4.99
N MET A 148 -7.12 -9.07 4.31
CA MET A 148 -7.21 -7.75 4.92
C MET A 148 -7.97 -6.77 4.04
N LEU A 149 -8.95 -6.09 4.64
CA LEU A 149 -9.62 -4.95 4.05
C LEU A 149 -9.16 -3.67 4.77
N TYR A 150 -8.62 -2.73 4.02
CA TYR A 150 -8.36 -1.37 4.50
C TYR A 150 -9.53 -0.47 4.10
N VAL A 151 -10.17 0.15 5.08
CA VAL A 151 -11.25 1.10 4.83
C VAL A 151 -10.80 2.51 5.21
N SER A 152 -10.96 3.43 4.28
CA SER A 152 -10.49 4.79 4.43
C SER A 152 -11.38 5.61 5.38
N ILE A 153 -10.81 6.11 6.49
CA ILE A 153 -11.45 7.03 7.43
C ILE A 153 -10.47 8.16 7.78
N ASP A 154 -10.70 9.37 7.27
CA ASP A 154 -9.75 10.50 7.44
C ASP A 154 -10.07 11.44 8.59
N SER A 155 -11.25 11.33 9.16
CA SER A 155 -11.68 12.13 10.34
C SER A 155 -12.60 11.32 11.24
N PRO A 156 -12.57 11.55 12.56
CA PRO A 156 -13.53 10.97 13.50
C PRO A 156 -14.89 11.68 13.43
N HIS A 157 -14.96 12.82 12.74
CA HIS A 157 -16.14 13.66 12.60
C HIS A 157 -16.80 13.39 11.24
N PRO A 158 -18.08 12.94 11.21
CA PRO A 158 -18.77 12.59 9.96
C PRO A 158 -18.73 13.69 8.90
N GLU A 159 -19.06 14.91 9.26
CA GLU A 159 -19.11 16.04 8.33
C GLU A 159 -17.73 16.36 7.71
N GLU A 160 -16.67 16.26 8.50
CA GLU A 160 -15.32 16.51 8.03
C GLU A 160 -14.80 15.36 7.16
N HIS A 161 -15.07 14.11 7.51
CA HIS A 161 -14.76 12.97 6.66
C HIS A 161 -15.45 13.09 5.31
N ASP A 162 -16.73 13.39 5.31
CA ASP A 162 -17.54 13.57 4.09
C ASP A 162 -17.00 14.70 3.23
N ARG A 163 -16.63 15.82 3.85
CA ARG A 163 -16.00 16.96 3.16
C ARG A 163 -14.67 16.59 2.51
N LEU A 164 -13.79 15.89 3.24
CA LEU A 164 -12.48 15.44 2.75
C LEU A 164 -12.60 14.42 1.63
N ARG A 165 -13.67 13.64 1.60
CA ARG A 165 -13.91 12.62 0.57
C ARG A 165 -14.84 13.09 -0.54
N GLY A 166 -15.53 14.22 -0.35
CA GLY A 166 -16.43 14.81 -1.33
C GLY A 166 -17.76 14.09 -1.50
N MET A 167 -18.21 13.35 -0.48
CA MET A 167 -19.49 12.62 -0.50
C MET A 167 -20.18 12.69 0.88
N LYS A 168 -21.36 13.30 0.92
CA LYS A 168 -22.18 13.37 2.14
C LYS A 168 -22.69 11.98 2.56
N GLY A 169 -22.60 11.66 3.85
CA GLY A 169 -23.02 10.38 4.43
C GLY A 169 -22.00 9.26 4.26
N LEU A 170 -20.82 9.54 3.70
CA LEU A 170 -19.80 8.52 3.49
C LEU A 170 -19.25 7.94 4.79
N PHE A 171 -19.11 8.77 5.84
CA PHE A 171 -18.63 8.30 7.14
C PHE A 171 -19.49 7.17 7.70
N ASP A 172 -20.81 7.34 7.66
CA ASP A 172 -21.74 6.32 8.15
C ASP A 172 -21.69 5.05 7.29
N ILE A 173 -21.61 5.21 5.96
CA ILE A 173 -21.46 4.10 5.01
C ILE A 173 -20.16 3.34 5.29
N ALA A 174 -19.03 4.02 5.38
CA ALA A 174 -17.72 3.41 5.58
C ALA A 174 -17.61 2.71 6.94
N THR A 175 -18.07 3.36 8.03
CA THR A 175 -18.07 2.75 9.37
C THR A 175 -19.03 1.56 9.46
N GLN A 176 -20.16 1.60 8.79
CA GLN A 176 -21.03 0.44 8.67
C GLN A 176 -20.38 -0.67 7.84
N GLY A 177 -19.68 -0.33 6.76
CA GLY A 177 -18.89 -1.28 5.95
C GLY A 177 -17.82 -2.00 6.77
N ILE A 178 -17.12 -1.28 7.67
CA ILE A 178 -16.14 -1.87 8.60
C ILE A 178 -16.82 -2.91 9.51
N LYS A 179 -17.96 -2.56 10.14
CA LYS A 179 -18.70 -3.49 11.00
C LYS A 179 -19.12 -4.75 10.25
N ILE A 180 -19.65 -4.59 9.04
CA ILE A 180 -20.09 -5.69 8.17
C ILE A 180 -18.89 -6.59 7.80
N ALA A 181 -17.73 -6.00 7.45
CA ALA A 181 -16.53 -6.76 7.13
C ALA A 181 -16.05 -7.61 8.33
N LEU A 182 -16.04 -7.02 9.52
CA LEU A 182 -15.65 -7.72 10.76
C LEU A 182 -16.66 -8.83 11.11
N GLU A 183 -17.97 -8.59 10.96
CA GLU A 183 -19.02 -9.59 11.15
C GLU A 183 -18.89 -10.78 10.17
N ALA A 184 -18.41 -10.52 8.94
CA ALA A 184 -18.12 -11.56 7.95
C ALA A 184 -16.81 -12.32 8.23
N GLY A 185 -16.08 -11.99 9.30
CA GLY A 185 -14.80 -12.60 9.68
C GLY A 185 -13.61 -12.13 8.86
N LEU A 186 -13.72 -11.00 8.18
CA LEU A 186 -12.58 -10.32 7.57
C LEU A 186 -11.77 -9.58 8.64
N ARG A 187 -10.46 -9.53 8.47
CA ARG A 187 -9.62 -8.56 9.17
C ARG A 187 -9.82 -7.21 8.50
N CYS A 188 -10.06 -6.17 9.27
CA CYS A 188 -10.34 -4.85 8.74
C CYS A 188 -9.63 -3.78 9.56
N GLU A 189 -8.85 -2.94 8.89
CA GLU A 189 -8.16 -1.80 9.48
C GLU A 189 -8.70 -0.48 8.91
N LEU A 190 -8.68 0.56 9.75
CA LEU A 190 -8.89 1.92 9.28
C LEU A 190 -7.62 2.41 8.60
N SER A 191 -7.76 2.99 7.40
CA SER A 191 -6.67 3.66 6.69
C SER A 191 -6.89 5.17 6.71
N THR A 192 -5.91 5.95 7.17
CA THR A 192 -6.06 7.40 7.39
C THR A 192 -4.81 8.19 7.00
N TYR A 193 -4.99 9.45 6.61
CA TYR A 193 -3.91 10.43 6.53
C TYR A 193 -3.77 11.19 7.85
N VAL A 194 -2.54 11.34 8.33
CA VAL A 194 -2.25 12.12 9.55
C VAL A 194 -1.73 13.49 9.16
N THR A 195 -2.60 14.49 9.10
CA THR A 195 -2.25 15.86 8.74
C THR A 195 -1.77 16.67 9.95
N LYS A 196 -1.19 17.85 9.70
CA LYS A 196 -0.83 18.83 10.74
C LYS A 196 -2.04 19.16 11.62
N GLU A 197 -3.20 19.35 10.98
CA GLU A 197 -4.45 19.68 11.66
C GLU A 197 -4.93 18.56 12.58
N THR A 198 -5.00 17.32 12.07
CA THR A 198 -5.45 16.16 12.87
C THR A 198 -4.53 15.85 14.05
N LEU A 199 -3.22 16.18 13.92
CA LEU A 199 -2.29 16.10 15.04
C LEU A 199 -2.45 17.23 16.04
N ALA A 200 -2.76 18.44 15.56
CA ALA A 200 -2.89 19.61 16.45
C ALA A 200 -4.15 19.54 17.32
N ASN A 201 -5.28 19.14 16.72
CA ASN A 201 -6.60 19.13 17.38
C ASN A 201 -6.94 17.79 18.08
N GLY A 202 -6.07 16.77 18.01
CA GLY A 202 -6.28 15.46 18.64
C GLY A 202 -7.23 14.53 17.88
N ASP A 203 -7.53 14.82 16.62
CA ASP A 203 -8.44 13.99 15.83
C ASP A 203 -7.83 12.66 15.46
N PHE A 204 -6.51 12.59 15.31
CA PHE A 204 -5.84 11.31 15.05
C PHE A 204 -6.03 10.33 16.21
N GLU A 205 -5.91 10.79 17.46
CA GLU A 205 -6.20 9.99 18.66
C GLU A 205 -7.65 9.51 18.68
N LYS A 206 -8.59 10.35 18.22
CA LYS A 206 -10.01 9.99 18.14
C LYS A 206 -10.27 8.97 17.01
N VAL A 207 -9.54 9.02 15.89
CA VAL A 207 -9.60 7.97 14.84
C VAL A 207 -9.10 6.63 15.40
N ILE A 208 -8.03 6.64 16.19
CA ILE A 208 -7.54 5.44 16.89
C ILE A 208 -8.62 4.90 17.86
N GLN A 209 -9.29 5.79 18.61
CA GLN A 209 -10.36 5.38 19.51
C GLN A 209 -11.57 4.82 18.74
N LEU A 210 -11.96 5.47 17.63
CA LEU A 210 -13.02 4.97 16.74
C LEU A 210 -12.71 3.56 16.24
N ALA A 211 -11.46 3.28 15.84
CA ALA A 211 -11.05 1.94 15.43
C ALA A 211 -11.24 0.90 16.55
N ARG A 212 -10.92 1.26 17.80
CA ARG A 212 -11.14 0.39 18.96
C ARG A 212 -12.63 0.15 19.22
N ASP A 213 -13.44 1.21 19.16
CA ASP A 213 -14.90 1.14 19.38
C ASP A 213 -15.58 0.28 18.31
N LEU A 214 -15.08 0.32 17.07
CA LEU A 214 -15.51 -0.54 15.97
C LEU A 214 -14.95 -1.97 16.08
N ARG A 215 -14.01 -2.25 16.98
CA ARG A 215 -13.26 -3.51 17.08
C ARG A 215 -12.47 -3.84 15.82
N ALA A 216 -12.01 -2.82 15.11
CA ALA A 216 -11.15 -2.99 13.96
C ALA A 216 -9.82 -3.67 14.35
N THR A 217 -9.17 -4.33 13.40
CA THR A 217 -7.88 -5.01 13.63
C THR A 217 -6.77 -4.03 13.97
N GLY A 218 -6.83 -2.80 13.43
CA GLY A 218 -5.86 -1.74 13.70
C GLY A 218 -6.14 -0.46 12.94
N VAL A 219 -5.16 0.42 12.97
CA VAL A 219 -5.13 1.67 12.20
C VAL A 219 -3.85 1.73 11.39
N ARG A 220 -3.97 1.80 10.07
CA ARG A 220 -2.89 2.11 9.15
C ARG A 220 -2.91 3.60 8.85
N TYR A 221 -1.80 4.30 9.07
CA TYR A 221 -1.71 5.72 8.74
C TYR A 221 -0.66 6.02 7.69
N THR A 222 -0.94 7.02 6.87
CA THR A 222 -0.05 7.54 5.84
C THR A 222 0.33 8.98 6.16
N LEU A 223 1.59 9.35 5.93
CA LEU A 223 2.04 10.74 6.06
C LEU A 223 1.60 11.57 4.84
N PRO A 224 1.22 12.84 5.06
CA PRO A 224 1.00 13.77 3.97
C PRO A 224 2.27 13.92 3.13
N THR A 225 2.18 13.55 1.89
CA THR A 225 3.31 13.48 0.98
C THR A 225 2.97 14.29 -0.29
N PRO A 226 3.91 15.07 -0.84
CA PRO A 226 3.70 15.80 -2.10
C PRO A 226 3.61 14.81 -3.27
N THR A 227 2.43 14.26 -3.48
CA THR A 227 2.12 13.27 -4.53
C THR A 227 0.67 13.42 -4.98
N GLY A 228 0.32 12.86 -6.12
CA GLY A 228 -1.02 12.92 -6.65
C GLY A 228 -1.51 14.36 -6.74
N ARG A 229 -2.69 14.65 -6.18
CA ARG A 229 -3.22 16.02 -6.16
C ARG A 229 -2.43 17.00 -5.29
N TRP A 230 -1.58 16.49 -4.41
CA TRP A 230 -0.65 17.30 -3.62
C TRP A 230 0.76 17.39 -4.21
N LEU A 231 0.99 16.91 -5.44
CA LEU A 231 2.33 16.81 -6.04
C LEU A 231 3.14 18.11 -5.95
N ASN A 232 2.47 19.26 -6.15
CA ASN A 232 3.10 20.59 -6.11
C ASN A 232 2.86 21.33 -4.78
N ASN A 233 2.44 20.63 -3.72
CA ASN A 233 2.18 21.22 -2.41
C ASN A 233 3.06 20.59 -1.31
N PRO A 234 4.33 21.03 -1.18
CA PRO A 234 5.21 20.51 -0.13
C PRO A 234 4.81 20.93 1.29
N GLU A 235 3.94 21.94 1.43
CA GLU A 235 3.48 22.45 2.73
C GLU A 235 2.61 21.45 3.50
N VAL A 236 2.08 20.42 2.82
CA VAL A 236 1.34 19.34 3.49
C VAL A 236 2.21 18.51 4.43
N MET A 237 3.53 18.43 4.16
CA MET A 237 4.46 17.61 4.93
C MET A 237 4.51 18.01 6.39
N LEU A 238 4.58 17.01 7.27
CA LEU A 238 4.81 17.21 8.68
C LEU A 238 6.23 17.74 8.94
N THR A 239 6.35 18.59 9.95
CA THR A 239 7.63 18.99 10.49
C THR A 239 8.24 17.85 11.34
N ARG A 240 9.55 17.90 11.63
CA ARG A 240 10.21 16.94 12.52
C ARG A 240 9.60 16.90 13.93
N GLU A 241 9.03 18.01 14.39
CA GLU A 241 8.36 18.09 15.70
C GLU A 241 7.01 17.37 15.66
N GLU A 242 6.21 17.61 14.62
CA GLU A 242 4.94 16.93 14.38
C GLU A 242 5.15 15.42 14.21
N GLU A 243 6.19 14.98 13.47
CA GLU A 243 6.52 13.56 13.38
C GLU A 243 6.94 12.95 14.72
N ARG A 244 7.67 13.70 15.56
CA ARG A 244 7.98 13.24 16.92
C ARG A 244 6.74 13.11 17.81
N LYS A 245 5.78 14.05 17.68
CA LYS A 245 4.47 13.95 18.33
C LYS A 245 3.72 12.72 17.85
N LEU A 246 3.64 12.53 16.54
CA LEU A 246 2.98 11.37 15.92
C LEU A 246 3.53 10.04 16.44
N ARG A 247 4.86 9.87 16.50
CA ARG A 247 5.48 8.64 17.04
C ARG A 247 5.14 8.37 18.51
N LYS A 248 4.81 9.38 19.30
CA LYS A 248 4.33 9.20 20.69
C LYS A 248 2.90 8.71 20.73
N ILE A 249 2.06 9.06 19.76
CA ILE A 249 0.65 8.70 19.66
C ILE A 249 0.49 7.33 19.00
N ALA A 250 1.17 7.10 17.87
CA ALA A 250 1.10 5.87 17.11
C ALA A 250 1.77 4.72 17.87
N LYS A 251 0.97 3.89 18.53
CA LYS A 251 1.45 2.75 19.33
C LYS A 251 1.28 1.45 18.56
N PHE A 252 2.41 0.93 18.12
CA PHE A 252 2.53 -0.40 17.54
C PHE A 252 2.13 -1.48 18.59
N PRO A 253 1.49 -2.61 18.21
CA PRO A 253 1.17 -3.03 16.83
C PRO A 253 -0.20 -2.55 16.33
N PHE A 254 -1.03 -1.90 17.15
CA PHE A 254 -2.39 -1.49 16.76
C PHE A 254 -2.41 -0.30 15.79
N VAL A 255 -1.41 0.58 15.86
CA VAL A 255 -1.29 1.75 14.98
C VAL A 255 0.02 1.64 14.20
N CYS A 256 -0.07 1.45 12.90
CA CYS A 256 1.07 1.20 12.02
C CYS A 256 1.18 2.27 10.94
N ARG A 257 2.40 2.66 10.60
CA ARG A 257 2.64 3.48 9.41
C ARG A 257 2.55 2.62 8.16
N ASP A 258 1.91 3.14 7.12
CA ASP A 258 1.85 2.49 5.83
C ASP A 258 3.25 2.30 5.22
N PHE A 259 3.49 1.17 4.54
CA PHE A 259 4.77 0.81 3.89
C PHE A 259 6.00 0.60 4.80
N TYR A 260 5.83 0.54 6.12
CA TYR A 260 6.93 0.32 7.05
C TYR A 260 6.83 -1.06 7.71
N PHE A 261 7.31 -2.07 7.00
CA PHE A 261 7.32 -3.46 7.49
C PHE A 261 8.52 -3.79 8.38
N GLN A 262 9.55 -2.96 8.39
CA GLN A 262 10.75 -3.22 9.16
C GLN A 262 10.99 -2.09 10.18
N ASN A 263 10.93 -2.49 11.45
CA ASN A 263 11.35 -1.67 12.58
C ASN A 263 10.81 -0.23 12.61
N GLN A 264 9.74 -0.01 13.34
CA GLN A 264 9.11 1.32 13.52
C GLN A 264 10.04 2.42 14.08
N SER A 265 11.24 2.05 14.53
CA SER A 265 12.29 3.00 14.92
C SER A 265 13.07 3.54 13.72
N SER A 266 13.04 2.90 12.55
CA SER A 266 13.70 3.38 11.35
C SER A 266 12.75 4.25 10.53
N SER A 267 13.25 5.39 10.07
CA SER A 267 12.54 6.25 9.11
C SER A 267 12.63 5.73 7.66
N GLN A 268 13.16 4.52 7.46
CA GLN A 268 13.43 3.96 6.13
C GLN A 268 12.16 3.56 5.41
N CYS A 269 12.07 3.89 4.13
CA CYS A 269 11.03 3.40 3.23
C CYS A 269 11.33 1.96 2.81
N ALA A 270 10.49 0.99 3.20
CA ALA A 270 10.68 -0.42 2.90
C ALA A 270 10.82 -0.72 1.40
N GLY A 271 10.08 0.00 0.56
CA GLY A 271 10.15 -0.15 -0.89
C GLY A 271 11.50 0.22 -1.46
N MET A 272 11.98 1.40 -1.10
CA MET A 272 13.20 1.97 -1.69
C MET A 272 14.49 1.35 -1.14
N SER A 273 14.54 1.08 0.18
CA SER A 273 15.74 0.52 0.81
C SER A 273 15.90 -0.99 0.62
N GLY A 274 14.80 -1.70 0.45
CA GLY A 274 14.80 -3.17 0.35
C GLY A 274 14.57 -3.71 -1.05
N HIS A 275 14.26 -2.86 -2.04
CA HIS A 275 13.84 -3.28 -3.40
C HIS A 275 12.69 -4.31 -3.37
N ALA A 276 11.91 -4.27 -2.30
CA ALA A 276 10.95 -5.33 -2.00
C ALA A 276 9.50 -4.93 -2.31
N TYR A 277 9.28 -3.68 -2.71
CA TYR A 277 7.99 -3.09 -2.98
C TYR A 277 7.99 -2.37 -4.32
N PHE A 278 6.94 -2.54 -5.10
CA PHE A 278 6.69 -1.72 -6.29
C PHE A 278 5.19 -1.61 -6.57
N TYR A 279 4.86 -0.70 -7.45
CA TYR A 279 3.49 -0.42 -7.87
C TYR A 279 3.33 -0.68 -9.36
N ILE A 280 2.22 -1.30 -9.75
CA ILE A 280 1.80 -1.41 -11.14
C ILE A 280 0.51 -0.62 -11.31
N SER A 281 0.48 0.26 -12.32
CA SER A 281 -0.71 1.06 -12.65
C SER A 281 -1.78 0.21 -13.34
N PRO A 282 -3.05 0.66 -13.38
CA PRO A 282 -4.10 0.00 -14.16
C PRO A 282 -3.80 -0.09 -15.66
N TYR A 283 -2.85 0.70 -16.15
CA TYR A 283 -2.42 0.73 -17.56
C TYR A 283 -1.15 -0.09 -17.82
N GLY A 284 -0.60 -0.73 -16.78
CA GLY A 284 0.55 -1.62 -16.88
C GLY A 284 1.90 -0.97 -16.63
N ASP A 285 1.95 0.31 -16.22
CA ASP A 285 3.21 0.98 -15.90
C ASP A 285 3.78 0.47 -14.59
N VAL A 286 5.06 0.12 -14.58
CA VAL A 286 5.78 -0.34 -13.41
C VAL A 286 6.54 0.82 -12.77
N MET A 287 6.22 1.10 -11.53
CA MET A 287 6.67 2.26 -10.77
C MET A 287 7.25 1.83 -9.42
N PRO A 288 8.22 2.57 -8.85
CA PRO A 288 8.78 2.22 -7.54
C PRO A 288 7.75 2.29 -6.41
N CYS A 289 6.77 3.17 -6.54
CA CYS A 289 5.70 3.42 -5.57
C CYS A 289 4.58 4.22 -6.24
N CYS A 290 3.34 4.07 -5.77
CA CYS A 290 2.21 4.89 -6.23
C CYS A 290 2.39 6.40 -5.96
N PHE A 291 3.32 6.77 -5.07
CA PHE A 291 3.64 8.17 -4.74
C PHE A 291 4.67 8.79 -5.69
N ILE A 292 5.48 7.99 -6.37
CA ILE A 292 6.54 8.45 -7.26
C ILE A 292 6.03 8.35 -8.70
N PRO A 293 5.72 9.46 -9.37
CA PRO A 293 5.10 9.46 -10.69
C PRO A 293 6.11 9.17 -11.83
N LEU A 294 6.94 8.15 -11.63
CA LEU A 294 7.99 7.74 -12.57
C LEU A 294 7.79 6.27 -12.94
N THR A 295 7.66 5.95 -14.24
CA THR A 295 7.60 4.57 -14.71
C THR A 295 8.90 4.13 -15.34
N PHE A 296 9.26 2.87 -15.13
CA PHE A 296 10.47 2.23 -15.68
C PHE A 296 10.18 1.26 -16.82
N GLY A 297 8.93 1.15 -17.21
CA GLY A 297 8.48 0.32 -18.32
C GLY A 297 7.01 -0.06 -18.16
N ASN A 298 6.51 -0.79 -19.16
CA ASN A 298 5.12 -1.21 -19.18
C ASN A 298 5.02 -2.71 -19.45
N ILE A 299 4.20 -3.42 -18.68
CA ILE A 299 4.06 -4.88 -18.74
C ILE A 299 3.51 -5.41 -20.09
N ARG A 300 2.90 -4.55 -20.87
CA ARG A 300 2.48 -4.88 -22.25
C ARG A 300 3.59 -4.86 -23.26
N GLU A 301 4.73 -4.23 -22.93
CA GLU A 301 5.86 -4.05 -23.83
C GLU A 301 6.98 -5.07 -23.55
N GLU A 302 7.14 -5.47 -22.28
CA GLU A 302 8.25 -6.31 -21.85
C GLU A 302 7.92 -7.07 -20.54
N PRO A 303 8.63 -8.18 -20.25
CA PRO A 303 8.42 -8.95 -19.02
C PRO A 303 8.66 -8.13 -17.76
N LEU A 304 7.84 -8.36 -16.73
CA LEU A 304 7.91 -7.66 -15.46
C LEU A 304 9.32 -7.71 -14.82
N LYS A 305 9.98 -8.88 -14.89
CA LYS A 305 11.34 -9.05 -14.36
C LYS A 305 12.33 -8.07 -14.97
N THR A 306 12.30 -7.88 -16.29
CA THR A 306 13.19 -6.94 -17.02
C THR A 306 12.98 -5.51 -16.55
N ILE A 307 11.71 -5.12 -16.34
CA ILE A 307 11.38 -3.76 -15.86
C ILE A 307 11.87 -3.57 -14.43
N ILE A 308 11.65 -4.55 -13.56
CA ILE A 308 12.08 -4.51 -12.15
C ILE A 308 13.61 -4.41 -12.05
N GLU A 309 14.34 -5.21 -12.81
CA GLU A 309 15.81 -5.16 -12.85
C GLU A 309 16.32 -3.78 -13.31
N ARG A 310 15.72 -3.22 -14.36
CA ARG A 310 16.04 -1.85 -14.83
C ARG A 310 15.72 -0.82 -13.77
N MET A 311 14.55 -0.91 -13.14
CA MET A 311 14.11 0.02 -12.12
C MET A 311 15.08 0.04 -10.95
N TRP A 312 15.37 -1.12 -10.36
CA TRP A 312 16.26 -1.19 -9.19
C TRP A 312 17.73 -0.97 -9.52
N GLY A 313 18.13 -1.16 -10.76
CA GLY A 313 19.47 -0.80 -11.28
C GLY A 313 19.66 0.69 -11.55
N HIS A 314 18.60 1.50 -11.51
CA HIS A 314 18.69 2.92 -11.77
C HIS A 314 19.39 3.66 -10.63
N HIS A 315 20.29 4.59 -10.96
CA HIS A 315 21.15 5.30 -10.00
C HIS A 315 20.39 6.06 -8.90
N MET A 316 19.12 6.46 -9.13
CA MET A 316 18.32 7.13 -8.09
C MET A 316 18.15 6.27 -6.83
N PHE A 317 18.25 4.94 -6.93
CA PHE A 317 18.11 4.02 -5.80
C PHE A 317 19.43 3.76 -5.07
N SER A 318 20.57 4.23 -5.60
CA SER A 318 21.88 4.15 -4.95
C SER A 318 22.27 5.41 -4.18
N GLU A 319 21.44 6.44 -4.20
CA GLU A 319 21.72 7.72 -3.57
C GLU A 319 21.34 7.78 -2.07
N ASP A 320 21.92 8.72 -1.32
CA ASP A 320 21.83 8.81 0.15
C ASP A 320 20.39 8.95 0.72
N TRP A 321 19.41 9.42 -0.05
CA TRP A 321 18.02 9.53 0.42
C TRP A 321 17.30 8.19 0.54
N VAL A 322 17.74 7.16 -0.21
CA VAL A 322 17.09 5.85 -0.26
C VAL A 322 17.04 5.17 1.11
N ASN A 323 18.04 5.39 1.94
CA ASN A 323 18.17 4.73 3.23
C ASN A 323 17.64 5.54 4.42
N LYS A 324 17.03 6.70 4.18
CA LYS A 324 16.67 7.61 5.28
C LYS A 324 15.17 7.80 5.47
N GLU A 325 14.43 8.05 4.40
CA GLU A 325 12.99 8.37 4.46
C GLU A 325 12.32 8.17 3.10
N CYS A 326 11.00 8.42 3.01
CA CYS A 326 10.32 8.44 1.72
C CYS A 326 10.97 9.50 0.81
N PRO A 327 11.43 9.13 -0.40
CA PRO A 327 12.09 10.08 -1.31
C PRO A 327 11.24 11.31 -1.63
N MET A 328 9.92 11.14 -1.69
CA MET A 328 9.01 12.26 -1.94
C MET A 328 8.96 13.28 -0.79
N LEU A 329 9.42 12.94 0.42
CA LEU A 329 9.61 13.90 1.51
C LEU A 329 10.96 14.65 1.40
N ASN A 330 11.91 14.12 0.62
CA ASN A 330 13.21 14.73 0.42
C ASN A 330 13.16 15.81 -0.65
N LYS A 331 13.60 17.03 -0.30
CA LYS A 331 13.62 18.17 -1.22
C LYS A 331 14.53 17.93 -2.43
N GLY A 332 15.73 17.42 -2.21
CA GLY A 332 16.72 17.17 -3.27
C GLY A 332 16.22 16.12 -4.28
N PHE A 333 15.56 15.08 -3.80
CA PHE A 333 14.93 14.10 -4.68
C PHE A 333 13.87 14.75 -5.57
N ARG A 334 12.95 15.54 -4.98
CA ARG A 334 11.90 16.20 -5.77
C ARG A 334 12.49 17.17 -6.79
N GLU A 335 13.48 17.97 -6.41
CA GLU A 335 14.13 18.91 -7.33
C GLU A 335 14.81 18.20 -8.50
N ARG A 336 15.43 17.05 -8.24
CA ARG A 336 16.19 16.32 -9.26
C ARG A 336 15.33 15.45 -10.18
N TYR A 337 14.28 14.82 -9.66
CA TYR A 337 13.52 13.82 -10.42
C TYR A 337 12.06 14.19 -10.68
N ILE A 338 11.45 14.99 -9.84
CA ILE A 338 10.04 15.32 -9.95
C ILE A 338 9.84 16.67 -10.63
N HIS A 339 10.54 17.71 -10.19
CA HIS A 339 10.40 19.05 -10.75
C HIS A 339 11.06 19.20 -12.13
N THR A 340 11.83 18.22 -12.55
CA THR A 340 12.39 18.14 -13.91
C THR A 340 11.44 17.55 -14.93
N ILE A 341 10.32 16.99 -14.51
CA ILE A 341 9.27 16.51 -15.42
C ILE A 341 8.70 17.71 -16.15
N PRO A 342 8.73 17.75 -17.51
CA PRO A 342 8.21 18.88 -18.26
C PRO A 342 6.74 19.17 -17.94
N GLY A 343 6.38 20.45 -17.82
CA GLY A 343 5.00 20.85 -17.59
C GLY A 343 4.06 20.35 -18.70
N GLY A 344 2.88 19.86 -18.31
CA GLY A 344 1.92 19.25 -19.23
C GLY A 344 2.21 17.80 -19.64
N THR A 345 3.28 17.21 -19.09
CA THR A 345 3.57 15.79 -19.32
C THR A 345 2.54 14.92 -18.60
N LYS A 346 2.05 13.90 -19.30
CA LYS A 346 1.22 12.86 -18.67
C LYS A 346 2.03 12.07 -17.64
N LEU A 347 1.37 11.72 -16.55
CA LEU A 347 1.96 10.91 -15.50
C LEU A 347 1.39 9.48 -15.55
N PRO A 348 2.21 8.46 -15.24
CA PRO A 348 3.61 8.56 -14.81
C PRO A 348 4.58 8.93 -15.95
N PHE A 349 5.62 9.68 -15.61
CA PHE A 349 6.68 10.03 -16.56
C PHE A 349 7.63 8.86 -16.78
N ARG A 350 7.92 8.52 -18.05
CA ARG A 350 8.80 7.37 -18.39
C ARG A 350 10.27 7.75 -18.21
N MET A 351 10.94 6.97 -17.38
CA MET A 351 12.39 7.04 -17.20
C MET A 351 13.08 6.26 -18.31
N CYS A 352 14.16 6.83 -18.86
CA CYS A 352 14.97 6.22 -19.93
C CYS A 352 16.03 5.29 -19.35
#